data_2d5b59c1bfa0a46f2ef7c1544ccff15f
#
_entry.id   2d5b59c1bfa0a46f2ef7c1544ccff15f
#
_cell.length_a   1.000
_cell.length_b   1.000
_cell.length_c   1.000
_cell.angle_alpha   90.00
_cell.angle_beta   90.00
_cell.angle_gamma   90.00
#
_symmetry.space_group_name_H-M   'P 1'
#
loop_
_entity.id
_entity.type
_entity.pdbx_description
1 polymer ?
#
loop_
_entity_poly.entity_id
_entity_poly.type
_entity_poly.pdbx_seq_one_letter_code
_entity_poly.pdbx_strand_id
1 'polypeptide(L)'
;AISTKNSKLRGHNCWSSVVASGITIGFGGSVGAEAPIVLTGSAIGSNLGQIFRMDKKTMIMLVGCGASAAIAGIFKAPIAGLVFTLEVLMVDLSMASLLPILISCVTATCFTYILMGSKSLFDFTLTSPWVLDRAPICILLGIFCGFVSLYFMRTMSACEGMFARLGKHPYAKLLLGGLILSSLIF
;
A
#
# COMPACT_ATOMS: atom_id res chain seq x y z
N ALA A 1 9.98 9.48 -6.13
CA ALA A 1 11.16 8.59 -6.01
C ALA A 1 11.29 7.68 -7.25
N ILE A 2 10.21 7.11 -7.76
CA ILE A 2 10.22 6.24 -8.95
C ILE A 2 10.64 7.03 -10.19
N SER A 3 10.12 8.23 -10.36
CA SER A 3 10.42 9.09 -11.52
C SER A 3 11.79 9.79 -11.41
N THR A 4 12.21 10.23 -10.22
CA THR A 4 13.38 11.10 -10.04
C THR A 4 14.70 10.39 -9.78
N LYS A 5 14.72 9.13 -9.28
CA LYS A 5 15.93 8.39 -8.90
C LYS A 5 16.13 7.07 -9.66
N ASN A 6 15.68 6.97 -10.91
CA ASN A 6 15.80 5.73 -11.70
C ASN A 6 15.28 4.46 -10.99
N SER A 7 14.28 4.61 -10.12
CA SER A 7 13.68 3.51 -9.34
C SER A 7 14.66 2.74 -8.45
N LYS A 8 15.85 3.30 -8.16
CA LYS A 8 16.85 2.70 -7.27
C LYS A 8 16.51 3.03 -5.82
N LEU A 9 16.00 2.07 -5.09
CA LEU A 9 15.77 2.16 -3.65
C LEU A 9 16.98 1.62 -2.88
N ARG A 10 17.28 2.24 -1.73
CA ARG A 10 18.39 1.80 -0.88
C ARG A 10 18.03 0.48 -0.19
N GLY A 11 19.01 -0.42 0.00
CA GLY A 11 18.80 -1.74 0.59
C GLY A 11 18.19 -1.72 1.99
N HIS A 12 18.48 -0.69 2.82
CA HIS A 12 17.90 -0.58 4.16
C HIS A 12 16.37 -0.38 4.15
N ASN A 13 15.80 0.12 3.04
CA ASN A 13 14.35 0.30 2.93
C ASN A 13 13.58 -1.03 2.89
N CYS A 14 14.27 -2.17 2.68
CA CYS A 14 13.66 -3.49 2.72
C CYS A 14 13.13 -3.88 4.11
N TRP A 15 13.64 -3.25 5.17
CA TRP A 15 13.25 -3.57 6.55
C TRP A 15 12.96 -2.34 7.41
N SER A 16 13.57 -1.18 7.12
CA SER A 16 13.47 0.01 7.96
C SER A 16 12.04 0.54 8.09
N SER A 17 11.25 0.48 7.01
CA SER A 17 9.86 0.95 7.02
C SER A 17 8.98 0.08 7.93
N VAL A 18 9.15 -1.23 7.89
CA VAL A 18 8.39 -2.18 8.72
C VAL A 18 8.77 -2.03 10.19
N VAL A 19 10.07 -1.93 10.49
CA VAL A 19 10.55 -1.73 11.86
C VAL A 19 10.05 -0.40 12.44
N ALA A 20 10.16 0.69 11.68
CA ALA A 20 9.70 2.01 12.13
C ALA A 20 8.19 2.02 12.38
N SER A 21 7.39 1.45 11.47
CA SER A 21 5.94 1.37 11.66
C SER A 21 5.56 0.44 12.81
N GLY A 22 6.25 -0.69 12.97
CA GLY A 22 6.04 -1.61 14.09
C GLY A 22 6.30 -0.96 15.45
N ILE A 23 7.36 -0.17 15.57
CA ILE A 23 7.64 0.61 16.79
C ILE A 23 6.52 1.64 17.01
N THR A 24 6.15 2.40 15.98
CA THR A 24 5.10 3.42 16.11
C THR A 24 3.77 2.83 16.55
N ILE A 25 3.34 1.73 15.94
CA ILE A 25 2.11 1.02 16.30
C ILE A 25 2.21 0.42 17.71
N GLY A 26 3.35 -0.16 18.06
CA GLY A 26 3.59 -0.73 19.39
C GLY A 26 3.52 0.28 20.53
N PHE A 27 3.83 1.55 20.25
CA PHE A 27 3.67 2.66 21.21
C PHE A 27 2.32 3.38 21.08
N GLY A 28 1.33 2.79 20.41
CA GLY A 28 -0.03 3.33 20.31
C GLY A 28 -0.20 4.40 19.23
N GLY A 29 0.77 4.60 18.35
CA GLY A 29 0.67 5.54 17.23
C GLY A 29 -0.27 5.03 16.15
N SER A 30 -1.09 5.92 15.59
CA SER A 30 -2.01 5.59 14.48
C SER A 30 -1.29 5.69 13.13
N VAL A 31 -0.73 4.58 12.68
CA VAL A 31 -0.04 4.46 11.38
C VAL A 31 -0.57 3.23 10.66
N GLY A 32 -0.96 3.38 9.39
CA GLY A 32 -1.33 2.24 8.55
C GLY A 32 -0.14 1.32 8.27
N ALA A 33 -0.35 0.02 8.33
CA ALA A 33 0.69 -0.97 8.04
C ALA A 33 0.91 -1.17 6.53
N GLU A 34 -0.05 -0.79 5.69
CA GLU A 34 -0.08 -1.06 4.26
C GLU A 34 1.06 -0.33 3.52
N ALA A 35 1.24 0.96 3.78
CA ALA A 35 2.28 1.76 3.14
C ALA A 35 3.71 1.25 3.43
N PRO A 36 4.09 0.93 4.67
CA PRO A 36 5.39 0.31 4.97
C PRO A 36 5.62 -1.01 4.26
N ILE A 37 4.59 -1.83 4.12
CA ILE A 37 4.70 -3.15 3.48
C ILE A 37 4.88 -3.01 1.97
N VAL A 38 4.14 -2.10 1.33
CA VAL A 38 4.31 -1.77 -0.10
C VAL A 38 5.71 -1.21 -0.37
N LEU A 39 6.21 -0.33 0.50
CA LEU A 39 7.56 0.22 0.39
C LEU A 39 8.62 -0.88 0.52
N THR A 40 8.44 -1.82 1.44
CA THR A 40 9.33 -2.97 1.62
C THR A 40 9.32 -3.88 0.39
N GLY A 41 8.16 -4.27 -0.12
CA GLY A 41 8.03 -5.06 -1.35
C GLY A 41 8.68 -4.36 -2.55
N SER A 42 8.40 -3.07 -2.72
CA SER A 42 9.03 -2.24 -3.76
C SER A 42 10.55 -2.18 -3.64
N ALA A 43 11.06 -2.08 -2.40
CA ALA A 43 12.50 -2.04 -2.14
C ALA A 43 13.17 -3.38 -2.45
N ILE A 44 12.53 -4.49 -2.13
CA ILE A 44 13.01 -5.84 -2.49
C ILE A 44 13.09 -5.98 -4.01
N GLY A 45 12.03 -5.62 -4.74
CA GLY A 45 12.03 -5.64 -6.21
C GLY A 45 13.12 -4.75 -6.81
N SER A 46 13.31 -3.54 -6.28
CA SER A 46 14.37 -2.63 -6.70
C SER A 46 15.78 -3.18 -6.43
N ASN A 47 16.02 -3.77 -5.26
CA ASN A 47 17.32 -4.31 -4.91
C ASN A 47 17.65 -5.55 -5.74
N LEU A 48 16.69 -6.44 -6.01
CA LEU A 48 16.86 -7.54 -6.96
C LEU A 48 17.28 -7.02 -8.34
N GLY A 49 16.58 -6.03 -8.88
CA GLY A 49 16.94 -5.41 -10.16
C GLY A 49 18.33 -4.78 -10.17
N GLN A 50 18.78 -4.22 -9.04
CA GLN A 50 20.13 -3.67 -8.90
C GLN A 50 21.22 -4.77 -8.87
N ILE A 51 20.96 -5.87 -8.16
CA ILE A 51 21.89 -7.03 -8.08
C ILE A 51 22.10 -7.61 -9.48
N PHE A 52 21.03 -7.78 -10.25
CA PHE A 52 21.12 -8.31 -11.62
C PHE A 52 21.45 -7.24 -12.68
N ARG A 53 21.72 -5.99 -12.28
CA ARG A 53 22.04 -4.85 -13.17
C ARG A 53 21.04 -4.67 -14.30
N MET A 54 19.75 -4.82 -13.99
CA MET A 54 18.67 -4.68 -14.97
C MET A 54 18.55 -3.24 -15.48
N ASP A 55 18.03 -3.09 -16.69
CA ASP A 55 17.73 -1.79 -17.28
C ASP A 55 16.61 -1.06 -16.52
N LYS A 56 16.48 0.24 -16.75
CA LYS A 56 15.52 1.10 -16.04
C LYS A 56 14.07 0.61 -16.17
N LYS A 57 13.68 0.13 -17.35
CA LYS A 57 12.32 -0.34 -17.63
C LYS A 57 11.98 -1.59 -16.82
N THR A 58 12.88 -2.57 -16.82
CA THR A 58 12.76 -3.80 -16.03
C THR A 58 12.81 -3.50 -14.53
N MET A 59 13.62 -2.52 -14.10
CA MET A 59 13.67 -2.07 -12.70
C MET A 59 12.32 -1.54 -12.21
N ILE A 60 11.64 -0.70 -13.00
CA ILE A 60 10.30 -0.17 -12.68
C ILE A 60 9.30 -1.31 -12.57
N MET A 61 9.36 -2.27 -13.50
CA MET A 61 8.50 -3.45 -13.48
C MET A 61 8.72 -4.31 -12.23
N LEU A 62 9.98 -4.56 -11.84
CA LEU A 62 10.30 -5.32 -10.62
C LEU A 62 9.83 -4.61 -9.34
N VAL A 63 9.93 -3.28 -9.29
CA VAL A 63 9.35 -2.48 -8.19
C VAL A 63 7.84 -2.66 -8.14
N GLY A 64 7.18 -2.66 -9.30
CA GLY A 64 5.75 -2.94 -9.42
C GLY A 64 5.38 -4.34 -8.95
N CYS A 65 6.12 -5.35 -9.38
CA CYS A 65 5.93 -6.74 -8.93
C CYS A 65 6.07 -6.88 -7.41
N GLY A 66 7.06 -6.22 -6.81
CA GLY A 66 7.25 -6.23 -5.36
C GLY A 66 6.13 -5.54 -4.59
N ALA A 67 5.67 -4.38 -5.08
CA ALA A 67 4.54 -3.65 -4.49
C ALA A 67 3.23 -4.45 -4.57
N SER A 68 2.93 -5.00 -5.74
CA SER A 68 1.71 -5.79 -5.99
C SER A 68 1.67 -7.08 -5.18
N ALA A 69 2.80 -7.80 -5.11
CA ALA A 69 2.95 -9.00 -4.31
C ALA A 69 2.70 -8.73 -2.82
N ALA A 70 3.21 -7.59 -2.31
CA ALA A 70 3.02 -7.19 -0.92
C ALA A 70 1.52 -6.98 -0.59
N ILE A 71 0.80 -6.25 -1.42
CA ILE A 71 -0.65 -6.02 -1.25
C ILE A 71 -1.44 -7.32 -1.43
N ALA A 72 -1.16 -8.06 -2.51
CA ALA A 72 -1.86 -9.31 -2.80
C ALA A 72 -1.68 -10.36 -1.69
N GLY A 73 -0.48 -10.43 -1.09
CA GLY A 73 -0.18 -11.33 0.01
C GLY A 73 -0.94 -11.00 1.28
N ILE A 74 -1.01 -9.72 1.68
CA ILE A 74 -1.71 -9.29 2.90
C ILE A 74 -3.21 -9.54 2.79
N PHE A 75 -3.82 -9.02 1.72
CA PHE A 75 -5.28 -9.12 1.54
C PHE A 75 -5.74 -10.46 0.96
N LYS A 76 -4.80 -11.34 0.58
CA LYS A 76 -5.08 -12.60 -0.13
C LYS A 76 -5.94 -12.39 -1.38
N ALA A 77 -5.73 -11.27 -2.06
CA ALA A 77 -6.52 -10.80 -3.18
C ALA A 77 -5.60 -10.40 -4.36
N PRO A 78 -5.27 -11.33 -5.27
CA PRO A 78 -4.31 -11.06 -6.34
C PRO A 78 -4.77 -9.97 -7.31
N ILE A 79 -6.07 -9.90 -7.62
CA ILE A 79 -6.62 -8.87 -8.50
C ILE A 79 -6.52 -7.48 -7.85
N ALA A 80 -6.79 -7.38 -6.54
CA ALA A 80 -6.67 -6.11 -5.82
C ALA A 80 -5.22 -5.59 -5.82
N GLY A 81 -4.24 -6.49 -5.62
CA GLY A 81 -2.81 -6.13 -5.71
C GLY A 81 -2.41 -5.63 -7.10
N LEU A 82 -2.92 -6.26 -8.16
CA LEU A 82 -2.70 -5.83 -9.54
C LEU A 82 -3.26 -4.41 -9.77
N VAL A 83 -4.55 -4.20 -9.47
CA VAL A 83 -5.23 -2.92 -9.69
C VAL A 83 -4.57 -1.79 -8.89
N PHE A 84 -4.25 -2.04 -7.62
CA PHE A 84 -3.53 -1.09 -6.77
C PHE A 84 -2.21 -0.65 -7.39
N THR A 85 -1.44 -1.58 -7.91
CA THR A 85 -0.12 -1.28 -8.48
C THR A 85 -0.24 -0.47 -9.76
N LEU A 86 -1.21 -0.78 -10.61
CA LEU A 86 -1.45 -0.02 -11.84
C LEU A 86 -1.86 1.42 -11.54
N GLU A 87 -2.70 1.62 -10.55
CA GLU A 87 -3.22 2.94 -10.18
C GLU A 87 -2.15 3.78 -9.45
N VAL A 88 -1.52 3.21 -8.41
CA VAL A 88 -0.59 3.96 -7.53
C VAL A 88 0.77 4.17 -8.17
N LEU A 89 1.29 3.20 -8.89
CA LEU A 89 2.61 3.29 -9.51
C LEU A 89 2.58 3.84 -10.93
N MET A 90 1.38 4.05 -11.50
CA MET A 90 1.20 4.53 -12.88
C MET A 90 2.09 3.74 -13.88
N VAL A 91 2.18 2.44 -13.68
CA VAL A 91 2.93 1.55 -14.58
C VAL A 91 2.20 1.46 -15.90
N ASP A 92 2.92 1.56 -17.00
CA ASP A 92 2.34 1.45 -18.34
C ASP A 92 1.54 0.16 -18.49
N LEU A 93 0.29 0.29 -18.94
CA LEU A 93 -0.66 -0.80 -19.20
C LEU A 93 -0.26 -1.58 -20.47
N SER A 94 0.95 -2.14 -20.49
CA SER A 94 1.38 -3.04 -21.56
C SER A 94 1.24 -4.50 -21.09
N MET A 95 0.92 -5.40 -22.02
CA MET A 95 0.86 -6.84 -21.72
C MET A 95 2.18 -7.36 -21.15
N ALA A 96 3.30 -6.78 -21.57
CA ALA A 96 4.63 -7.09 -21.07
C ALA A 96 4.80 -6.74 -19.57
N SER A 97 4.07 -5.76 -19.03
CA SER A 97 4.11 -5.36 -17.63
C SER A 97 3.03 -6.07 -16.80
N LEU A 98 1.85 -6.29 -17.38
CA LEU A 98 0.71 -6.88 -16.67
C LEU A 98 0.94 -8.33 -16.27
N LEU A 99 1.49 -9.16 -17.17
CA LEU A 99 1.72 -10.58 -16.91
C LEU A 99 2.67 -10.82 -15.72
N PRO A 100 3.87 -10.22 -15.65
CA PRO A 100 4.76 -10.39 -14.49
C PRO A 100 4.15 -9.93 -13.17
N ILE A 101 3.40 -8.81 -13.19
CA ILE A 101 2.72 -8.28 -11.99
C ILE A 101 1.64 -9.25 -11.53
N LEU A 102 0.82 -9.77 -12.44
CA LEU A 102 -0.23 -10.74 -12.12
C LEU A 102 0.36 -12.04 -11.54
N ILE A 103 1.41 -12.59 -12.17
CA ILE A 103 2.09 -13.78 -11.67
C ILE A 103 2.64 -13.53 -10.27
N SER A 104 3.24 -12.35 -10.03
CA SER A 104 3.75 -11.96 -8.72
C SER A 104 2.65 -11.91 -7.65
N CYS A 105 1.48 -11.35 -7.99
CA CYS A 105 0.32 -11.31 -7.10
C CYS A 105 -0.19 -12.71 -6.75
N VAL A 106 -0.35 -13.57 -7.76
CA VAL A 106 -0.87 -14.93 -7.57
C VAL A 106 0.10 -15.76 -6.72
N THR A 107 1.40 -15.74 -7.05
CA THR A 107 2.41 -16.47 -6.29
C THR A 107 2.49 -16.00 -4.83
N ALA A 108 2.46 -14.69 -4.57
CA ALA A 108 2.47 -14.15 -3.22
C ALA A 108 1.22 -14.59 -2.45
N THR A 109 0.06 -14.55 -3.07
CA THR A 109 -1.19 -14.99 -2.45
C THR A 109 -1.17 -16.49 -2.14
N CYS A 110 -0.73 -17.33 -3.07
CA CYS A 110 -0.59 -18.77 -2.85
C CYS A 110 0.38 -19.06 -1.69
N PHE A 111 1.52 -18.39 -1.66
CA PHE A 111 2.50 -18.55 -0.60
C PHE A 111 1.94 -18.14 0.77
N THR A 112 1.18 -17.06 0.82
CA THR A 112 0.51 -16.61 2.05
C THR A 112 -0.54 -17.62 2.52
N TYR A 113 -1.30 -18.23 1.60
CA TYR A 113 -2.23 -19.30 1.96
C TYR A 113 -1.54 -20.54 2.54
N ILE A 114 -0.38 -20.90 2.01
CA ILE A 114 0.40 -22.04 2.51
C ILE A 114 0.93 -21.78 3.92
N LEU A 115 1.45 -20.56 4.18
CA LEU A 115 2.08 -20.23 5.46
C LEU A 115 1.07 -19.86 6.56
N MET A 116 0.02 -19.10 6.22
CA MET A 116 -0.93 -18.52 7.18
C MET A 116 -2.31 -19.19 7.14
N GLY A 117 -2.49 -20.17 6.29
CA GLY A 117 -3.79 -20.84 6.12
C GLY A 117 -4.84 -19.95 5.45
N SER A 118 -6.10 -20.39 5.49
CA SER A 118 -7.23 -19.73 4.81
C SER A 118 -7.84 -18.55 5.58
N LYS A 119 -7.39 -18.23 6.80
CA LYS A 119 -7.94 -17.11 7.56
C LYS A 119 -7.75 -15.82 6.77
N SER A 120 -8.85 -15.10 6.48
CA SER A 120 -8.80 -13.79 5.86
C SER A 120 -8.47 -12.72 6.91
N LEU A 121 -8.01 -11.55 6.43
CA LEU A 121 -7.74 -10.41 7.31
C LEU A 121 -9.02 -9.89 7.98
N PHE A 122 -10.15 -10.03 7.28
CA PHE A 122 -11.47 -9.63 7.77
C PHE A 122 -12.33 -10.89 7.94
N ASP A 123 -12.79 -11.13 9.17
CA ASP A 123 -13.74 -12.20 9.44
C ASP A 123 -15.15 -11.73 9.07
N PHE A 124 -15.69 -12.30 8.01
CA PHE A 124 -17.06 -12.08 7.60
C PHE A 124 -17.72 -13.42 7.24
N THR A 125 -18.96 -13.55 7.61
CA THR A 125 -19.78 -14.70 7.23
C THR A 125 -20.73 -14.30 6.11
N LEU A 126 -20.62 -14.98 4.97
CA LEU A 126 -21.59 -14.82 3.90
C LEU A 126 -22.88 -15.52 4.29
N THR A 127 -23.90 -14.75 4.66
CA THR A 127 -25.23 -15.26 5.00
C THR A 127 -26.04 -15.69 3.78
N SER A 128 -25.65 -15.24 2.58
CA SER A 128 -26.29 -15.62 1.32
C SER A 128 -25.28 -15.56 0.16
N PRO A 129 -25.40 -16.46 -0.84
CA PRO A 129 -24.55 -16.42 -2.03
C PRO A 129 -24.72 -15.09 -2.79
N TRP A 130 -23.69 -14.72 -3.55
CA TRP A 130 -23.75 -13.55 -4.38
C TRP A 130 -24.77 -13.76 -5.51
N VAL A 131 -25.73 -12.83 -5.64
CA VAL A 131 -26.76 -12.84 -6.68
C VAL A 131 -26.63 -11.58 -7.52
N LEU A 132 -26.83 -11.70 -8.83
CA LEU A 132 -26.68 -10.60 -9.78
C LEU A 132 -27.61 -9.41 -9.46
N ASP A 133 -28.77 -9.66 -8.86
CA ASP A 133 -29.74 -8.64 -8.42
C ASP A 133 -29.16 -7.63 -7.42
N ARG A 134 -28.03 -7.98 -6.78
CA ARG A 134 -27.31 -7.06 -5.84
C ARG A 134 -26.29 -6.18 -6.55
N ALA A 135 -26.04 -6.36 -7.84
CA ALA A 135 -25.07 -5.56 -8.58
C ALA A 135 -25.36 -4.05 -8.52
N PRO A 136 -26.60 -3.55 -8.67
CA PRO A 136 -26.87 -2.11 -8.58
C PRO A 136 -26.53 -1.53 -7.20
N ILE A 137 -26.73 -2.30 -6.13
CA ILE A 137 -26.37 -1.89 -4.76
C ILE A 137 -24.84 -1.78 -4.62
N CYS A 138 -24.09 -2.71 -5.21
CA CYS A 138 -22.64 -2.67 -5.20
C CYS A 138 -22.10 -1.46 -5.99
N ILE A 139 -22.73 -1.10 -7.10
CA ILE A 139 -22.38 0.10 -7.87
C ILE A 139 -22.63 1.36 -7.04
N LEU A 140 -23.78 1.45 -6.40
CA LEU A 140 -24.14 2.59 -5.54
C LEU A 140 -23.19 2.72 -4.36
N LEU A 141 -22.82 1.59 -3.74
CA LEU A 141 -21.81 1.54 -2.68
C LEU A 141 -20.45 2.03 -3.19
N GLY A 142 -20.03 1.60 -4.40
CA GLY A 142 -18.78 2.04 -5.03
C GLY A 142 -18.75 3.55 -5.25
N ILE A 143 -19.84 4.14 -5.74
CA ILE A 143 -19.98 5.60 -5.91
C ILE A 143 -19.86 6.31 -4.56
N PHE A 144 -20.57 5.81 -3.54
CA PHE A 144 -20.51 6.36 -2.19
C PHE A 144 -19.08 6.31 -1.62
N CYS A 145 -18.41 5.17 -1.73
CA CYS A 145 -17.03 5.02 -1.30
C CYS A 145 -16.08 5.98 -2.06
N GLY A 146 -16.34 6.23 -3.35
CA GLY A 146 -15.60 7.23 -4.14
C GLY A 146 -15.73 8.64 -3.56
N PHE A 147 -16.93 9.08 -3.20
CA PHE A 147 -17.15 10.38 -2.55
C PHE A 147 -16.47 10.47 -1.18
N VAL A 148 -16.56 9.42 -0.37
CA VAL A 148 -15.90 9.35 0.95
C VAL A 148 -14.39 9.42 0.80
N SER A 149 -13.82 8.70 -0.17
CA SER A 149 -12.39 8.74 -0.49
C SER A 149 -11.92 10.13 -0.90
N LEU A 150 -12.69 10.81 -1.74
CA LEU A 150 -12.38 12.18 -2.17
C LEU A 150 -12.45 13.17 -1.00
N TYR A 151 -13.44 13.03 -0.12
CA TYR A 151 -13.54 13.80 1.12
C TYR A 151 -12.33 13.56 2.02
N PHE A 152 -11.96 12.30 2.25
CA PHE A 152 -10.83 11.93 3.07
C PHE A 152 -9.51 12.51 2.53
N MET A 153 -9.27 12.37 1.22
CA MET A 153 -8.07 12.90 0.56
C MET A 153 -7.97 14.42 0.71
N ARG A 154 -9.08 15.14 0.52
CA ARG A 154 -9.13 16.62 0.71
C ARG A 154 -8.84 17.02 2.14
N THR A 155 -9.43 16.32 3.10
CA THR A 155 -9.26 16.57 4.53
C THR A 155 -7.81 16.32 4.94
N MET A 156 -7.21 15.19 4.50
CA MET A 156 -5.80 14.87 4.76
C MET A 156 -4.87 15.95 4.19
N SER A 157 -5.09 16.36 2.92
CA SER A 157 -4.28 17.40 2.29
C SER A 157 -4.44 18.76 2.99
N ALA A 158 -5.63 19.09 3.46
CA ALA A 158 -5.87 20.30 4.24
C ALA A 158 -5.15 20.27 5.59
N CYS A 159 -5.24 19.14 6.32
CA CYS A 159 -4.51 18.94 7.57
C CYS A 159 -2.99 19.02 7.36
N GLU A 160 -2.46 18.36 6.34
CA GLU A 160 -1.04 18.41 5.99
C GLU A 160 -0.59 19.85 5.68
N GLY A 161 -1.39 20.59 4.89
CA GLY A 161 -1.16 22.00 4.60
C GLY A 161 -1.17 22.88 5.84
N MET A 162 -2.06 22.59 6.79
CA MET A 162 -2.15 23.30 8.07
C MET A 162 -0.92 23.05 8.94
N PHE A 163 -0.47 21.81 9.05
CA PHE A 163 0.76 21.45 9.76
C PHE A 163 2.03 21.96 9.04
N ALA A 164 2.00 22.04 7.70
CA ALA A 164 3.11 22.63 6.93
C ALA A 164 3.34 24.10 7.28
N ARG A 165 2.27 24.85 7.55
CA ARG A 165 2.32 26.27 7.94
C ARG A 165 2.91 26.53 9.34
N LEU A 166 2.96 25.51 10.18
CA LEU A 166 3.47 25.61 11.57
C LEU A 166 4.99 25.82 11.68
N GLY A 167 5.65 26.26 10.62
CA GLY A 167 7.06 26.63 10.62
C GLY A 167 8.06 25.49 10.45
N LYS A 168 9.34 25.83 10.52
CA LYS A 168 10.46 24.92 10.27
C LYS A 168 10.89 24.07 11.47
N HIS A 169 10.13 24.08 12.58
CA HIS A 169 10.49 23.35 13.80
C HIS A 169 9.88 21.95 13.81
N PRO A 170 10.64 20.88 13.47
CA PRO A 170 10.13 19.52 13.40
C PRO A 170 9.63 19.00 14.75
N TYR A 171 10.29 19.38 15.85
CA TYR A 171 9.93 18.97 17.21
C TYR A 171 8.61 19.57 17.69
N ALA A 172 8.30 20.82 17.33
CA ALA A 172 7.02 21.45 17.66
C ALA A 172 5.84 20.76 16.96
N LYS A 173 6.01 20.36 15.69
CA LYS A 173 5.01 19.60 14.95
C LYS A 173 4.75 18.24 15.58
N LEU A 174 5.80 17.56 16.03
CA LEU A 174 5.72 16.24 16.65
C LEU A 174 5.02 16.31 18.01
N LEU A 175 5.36 17.31 18.83
CA LEU A 175 4.70 17.54 20.12
C LEU A 175 3.21 17.89 19.96
N LEU A 176 2.91 18.82 19.06
CA LEU A 176 1.54 19.28 18.84
C LEU A 176 0.66 18.18 18.22
N GLY A 177 1.20 17.43 17.26
CA GLY A 177 0.52 16.27 16.69
C GLY A 177 0.29 15.16 17.70
N GLY A 178 1.28 14.85 18.54
CA GLY A 178 1.18 13.87 19.61
C GLY A 178 0.15 14.27 20.67
N LEU A 179 0.08 15.55 21.04
CA LEU A 179 -0.87 16.07 22.03
C LEU A 179 -2.31 16.02 21.51
N ILE A 180 -2.54 16.40 20.24
CA ILE A 180 -3.84 16.28 19.58
C ILE A 180 -4.26 14.80 19.48
N LEU A 181 -3.36 13.93 19.04
CA LEU A 181 -3.64 12.49 18.93
C LEU A 181 -3.97 11.89 20.29
N SER A 182 -3.19 12.22 21.32
CA SER A 182 -3.44 11.78 22.69
C SER A 182 -4.81 12.23 23.20
N SER A 183 -5.22 13.48 22.93
CA SER A 183 -6.54 14.01 23.34
C SER A 183 -7.72 13.40 22.59
N LEU A 184 -7.48 12.83 21.39
CA LEU A 184 -8.51 12.14 20.60
C LEU A 184 -8.68 10.68 21.00
N ILE A 185 -7.66 10.06 21.58
CA ILE A 185 -7.69 8.66 22.02
C ILE A 185 -8.26 8.50 23.43
N PHE A 186 -8.12 9.52 24.27
CA PHE A 186 -8.68 9.59 25.65
C PHE A 186 -9.96 10.43 25.69
#